data_9dcdd85edd8aa0914ec00e0fb1559a8b
#
_entry.id   9dcdd85edd8aa0914ec00e0fb1559a8b
#
_cell.length_a   1.000
_cell.length_b   1.000
_cell.length_c   1.000
_cell.angle_alpha   90.00
_cell.angle_beta   90.00
_cell.angle_gamma   90.00
#
_symmetry.space_group_name_H-M   'P 1'
#
loop_
_entity.id
_entity.type
_entity.pdbx_description
1 polymer ?
#
loop_
_entity_poly.entity_id
_entity_poly.type
_entity_poly.pdbx_seq_one_letter_code
_entity_poly.pdbx_strand_id
1 'polypeptide(L)'
;KIISFNDFQIINGGQTTASLASALVKKEAGADNFEKIYVPMKLTVLNVDNDMTEEEEAHSNEIIQQISKSANCQNPVSDADFFSNDPFHVIMETLSLKHLAPPVNGSPHQTIWYYERSKGRWEQEQMKMTDAQRAKYQAKSPKHQVVKKEKLAKCLNAVYMNPHTVCEGSANNMKAFANTIESIYEQSKDNINEVFFKRAIGAVILFDTADRIVNKAPWYPRGGNKAQIVPYTIAKIIHSIPKGYEIDWRTIWQKQMLYPALVRQIEIVAEQTHRYLCDSEGVIVREYAKKAGTWKKYRDNYSIYLTEDFTATLININESREDARTAAKARRFNSDIELEVEVFNKGYAYWMNFNKDLEKEKLLSPGDRDFVKSIASYVSRGSLPTKAQIKRLLKVIHKAEDEGYIMPE
;
A
#
# COMPACT_ATOMS: atom_id res chain seq x y z
N LYS A 1 21.00 -10.54 33.20
CA LYS A 1 20.61 -9.13 33.12
C LYS A 1 20.95 -8.62 31.73
N ILE A 2 19.98 -8.15 30.96
CA ILE A 2 20.22 -7.52 29.65
C ILE A 2 20.87 -6.17 29.93
N ILE A 3 22.00 -5.88 29.29
CA ILE A 3 22.78 -4.63 29.47
C ILE A 3 22.51 -3.69 28.31
N SER A 4 22.51 -4.22 27.07
CA SER A 4 22.20 -3.50 25.85
C SER A 4 21.73 -4.48 24.78
N PHE A 5 21.09 -3.98 23.74
CA PHE A 5 20.76 -4.74 22.55
C PHE A 5 20.70 -3.77 21.36
N ASN A 6 21.04 -4.28 20.17
CA ASN A 6 20.89 -3.59 18.90
C ASN A 6 19.77 -4.24 18.12
N ASP A 7 19.11 -3.49 17.25
CA ASP A 7 18.07 -3.97 16.31
C ASP A 7 16.92 -4.75 16.96
N PHE A 8 16.48 -4.28 18.13
CA PHE A 8 15.40 -4.92 18.87
C PHE A 8 14.07 -4.85 18.14
N GLN A 9 13.50 -6.01 17.82
CA GLN A 9 12.20 -6.12 17.16
C GLN A 9 11.20 -6.91 18.02
N ILE A 10 9.98 -6.39 18.12
CA ILE A 10 8.86 -7.09 18.75
C ILE A 10 8.11 -7.89 17.69
N ILE A 11 8.35 -9.19 17.65
CA ILE A 11 7.76 -10.10 16.66
C ILE A 11 6.31 -10.46 17.03
N ASN A 12 6.00 -10.58 18.32
CA ASN A 12 4.66 -10.84 18.83
C ASN A 12 4.43 -10.05 20.12
N GLY A 13 3.17 -9.70 20.43
CA GLY A 13 2.82 -8.92 21.63
C GLY A 13 2.89 -7.40 21.48
N GLY A 14 3.06 -6.88 20.26
CA GLY A 14 3.12 -5.45 19.99
C GLY A 14 1.89 -4.68 20.51
N GLN A 15 0.69 -5.25 20.45
CA GLN A 15 -0.52 -4.63 21.01
C GLN A 15 -0.47 -4.58 22.54
N THR A 16 -0.01 -5.62 23.20
CA THR A 16 0.15 -5.65 24.66
C THR A 16 1.16 -4.59 25.09
N THR A 17 2.30 -4.51 24.40
CA THR A 17 3.33 -3.51 24.67
C THR A 17 2.81 -2.10 24.45
N ALA A 18 2.09 -1.85 23.36
CA ALA A 18 1.49 -0.55 23.07
C ALA A 18 0.41 -0.16 24.10
N SER A 19 -0.41 -1.12 24.55
CA SER A 19 -1.43 -0.88 25.58
C SER A 19 -0.81 -0.54 26.93
N LEU A 20 0.23 -1.27 27.34
CA LEU A 20 0.98 -0.99 28.58
C LEU A 20 1.67 0.38 28.50
N ALA A 21 2.33 0.69 27.39
CA ALA A 21 2.96 1.99 27.18
C ALA A 21 1.92 3.14 27.19
N SER A 22 0.75 2.94 26.58
CA SER A 22 -0.35 3.90 26.59
C SER A 22 -0.89 4.16 27.99
N ALA A 23 -1.13 3.09 28.77
CA ALA A 23 -1.61 3.20 30.14
C ALA A 23 -0.60 3.92 31.04
N LEU A 24 0.70 3.66 30.86
CA LEU A 24 1.79 4.33 31.57
C LEU A 24 1.82 5.84 31.24
N VAL A 25 1.72 6.20 29.96
CA VAL A 25 1.77 7.60 29.51
C VAL A 25 0.53 8.38 29.97
N LYS A 26 -0.64 7.77 29.93
CA LYS A 26 -1.91 8.41 30.32
C LYS A 26 -2.12 8.47 31.84
N LYS A 27 -1.24 7.85 32.62
CA LYS A 27 -1.40 7.71 34.08
C LYS A 27 -2.82 7.23 34.47
N GLU A 28 -3.31 6.23 33.74
CA GLU A 28 -4.64 5.65 34.01
C GLU A 28 -4.70 5.07 35.44
N ALA A 29 -5.89 5.04 36.02
CA ALA A 29 -6.08 4.52 37.37
C ALA A 29 -5.54 3.08 37.49
N GLY A 30 -4.57 2.88 38.36
CA GLY A 30 -3.86 1.60 38.52
C GLY A 30 -2.45 1.58 37.90
N ALA A 31 -1.99 2.66 37.29
CA ALA A 31 -0.62 2.78 36.76
C ALA A 31 0.46 2.62 37.85
N ASP A 32 0.14 2.93 39.10
CA ASP A 32 1.03 2.72 40.25
C ASP A 32 1.34 1.23 40.56
N ASN A 33 0.63 0.32 39.91
CA ASN A 33 0.85 -1.11 40.03
C ASN A 33 1.65 -1.73 38.86
N PHE A 34 2.23 -0.95 37.98
CA PHE A 34 3.03 -1.48 36.85
C PHE A 34 4.18 -2.38 37.29
N GLU A 35 4.78 -2.10 38.43
CA GLU A 35 5.83 -2.95 39.01
C GLU A 35 5.37 -4.37 39.35
N LYS A 36 4.06 -4.60 39.45
CA LYS A 36 3.45 -5.92 39.72
C LYS A 36 3.01 -6.64 38.45
N ILE A 37 3.16 -6.01 37.27
CA ILE A 37 2.79 -6.61 36.00
C ILE A 37 4.01 -7.31 35.40
N TYR A 38 3.90 -8.62 35.26
CA TYR A 38 4.91 -9.47 34.65
C TYR A 38 4.41 -9.94 33.28
N VAL A 39 5.18 -9.66 32.25
CA VAL A 39 4.89 -10.14 30.89
C VAL A 39 5.92 -11.19 30.53
N PRO A 40 5.52 -12.46 30.29
CA PRO A 40 6.45 -13.48 29.85
C PRO A 40 7.00 -13.08 28.47
N MET A 41 8.31 -13.14 28.31
CA MET A 41 9.02 -12.79 27.09
C MET A 41 9.90 -13.95 26.62
N LYS A 42 9.78 -14.31 25.35
CA LYS A 42 10.74 -15.17 24.67
C LYS A 42 11.69 -14.29 23.87
N LEU A 43 12.96 -14.26 24.24
CA LEU A 43 14.00 -13.56 23.53
C LEU A 43 14.72 -14.53 22.61
N THR A 44 14.78 -14.21 21.33
CA THR A 44 15.64 -14.89 20.36
C THR A 44 16.77 -13.93 19.98
N VAL A 45 17.99 -14.37 20.16
CA VAL A 45 19.20 -13.60 19.79
C VAL A 45 19.72 -14.24 18.52
N LEU A 46 19.85 -13.45 17.47
CA LEU A 46 20.56 -13.83 16.26
C LEU A 46 21.99 -13.26 16.38
N ASN A 47 22.99 -14.12 16.27
CA ASN A 47 24.36 -13.67 16.15
C ASN A 47 24.57 -13.29 14.68
N VAL A 48 24.54 -12.00 14.44
CA VAL A 48 24.81 -11.43 13.12
C VAL A 48 26.22 -10.86 13.21
N ASP A 49 27.17 -11.48 12.52
CA ASP A 49 28.51 -10.93 12.39
C ASP A 49 28.50 -9.82 11.34
N ASN A 50 29.27 -8.76 11.56
CA ASN A 50 29.34 -7.60 10.66
C ASN A 50 29.96 -7.91 9.29
N ASP A 51 30.47 -9.13 9.08
CA ASP A 51 31.12 -9.60 7.85
C ASP A 51 30.28 -10.67 7.11
N MET A 52 28.94 -10.59 7.22
CA MET A 52 28.06 -11.56 6.54
C MET A 52 28.10 -11.41 5.02
N THR A 53 28.17 -12.53 4.33
CA THR A 53 27.95 -12.60 2.88
C THR A 53 26.48 -12.37 2.55
N GLU A 54 26.15 -11.96 1.29
CA GLU A 54 24.75 -11.80 0.84
C GLU A 54 23.90 -13.07 1.05
N GLU A 55 24.51 -14.25 0.95
CA GLU A 55 23.82 -15.53 1.21
C GLU A 55 23.50 -15.73 2.69
N GLU A 56 24.39 -15.30 3.60
CA GLU A 56 24.17 -15.36 5.04
C GLU A 56 23.14 -14.33 5.51
N GLU A 57 23.13 -13.14 4.92
CA GLU A 57 22.11 -12.13 5.16
C GLU A 57 20.74 -12.60 4.66
N ALA A 58 20.65 -13.17 3.47
CA ALA A 58 19.43 -13.77 2.94
C ALA A 58 18.93 -14.91 3.84
N HIS A 59 19.83 -15.76 4.34
CA HIS A 59 19.51 -16.83 5.27
C HIS A 59 19.03 -16.31 6.64
N SER A 60 19.66 -15.27 7.16
CA SER A 60 19.25 -14.60 8.41
C SER A 60 17.87 -13.97 8.28
N ASN A 61 17.57 -13.32 7.15
CA ASN A 61 16.26 -12.78 6.83
C ASN A 61 15.20 -13.88 6.70
N GLU A 62 15.54 -15.02 6.13
CA GLU A 62 14.65 -16.19 6.06
C GLU A 62 14.35 -16.75 7.45
N ILE A 63 15.35 -16.85 8.32
CA ILE A 63 15.19 -17.27 9.72
C ILE A 63 14.28 -16.29 10.48
N ILE A 64 14.47 -14.98 10.33
CA ILE A 64 13.61 -13.94 10.93
C ILE A 64 12.17 -14.12 10.47
N GLN A 65 11.95 -14.35 9.18
CA GLN A 65 10.62 -14.61 8.64
C GLN A 65 10.01 -15.89 9.21
N GLN A 66 10.77 -16.98 9.31
CA GLN A 66 10.31 -18.25 9.88
C GLN A 66 9.97 -18.12 11.38
N ILE A 67 10.80 -17.40 12.15
CA ILE A 67 10.54 -17.12 13.56
C ILE A 67 9.26 -16.27 13.72
N SER A 68 9.12 -15.24 12.90
CA SER A 68 7.93 -14.39 12.87
C SER A 68 6.67 -15.20 12.54
N LYS A 69 6.77 -16.09 11.55
CA LYS A 69 5.70 -17.00 11.17
C LYS A 69 5.30 -17.94 12.30
N SER A 70 6.28 -18.57 12.92
CA SER A 70 6.05 -19.56 13.99
C SER A 70 5.55 -18.91 15.29
N ALA A 71 6.07 -17.75 15.65
CA ALA A 71 5.66 -17.02 16.87
C ALA A 71 4.22 -16.52 16.77
N ASN A 72 3.72 -16.25 15.57
CA ASN A 72 2.38 -15.74 15.33
C ASN A 72 1.35 -16.83 14.98
N CYS A 73 1.76 -18.12 14.89
CA CYS A 73 0.84 -19.24 14.61
C CYS A 73 -0.20 -19.48 15.74
N GLN A 74 -0.04 -18.92 16.91
CA GLN A 74 -1.03 -19.04 18.02
C GLN A 74 -2.23 -18.09 17.85
N ASN A 75 -2.05 -16.97 17.19
CA ASN A 75 -3.13 -16.16 16.62
C ASN A 75 -2.96 -16.28 15.11
N PRO A 76 -3.97 -16.64 14.32
CA PRO A 76 -3.81 -16.73 12.89
C PRO A 76 -3.42 -15.34 12.37
N VAL A 77 -2.11 -15.11 12.25
CA VAL A 77 -1.59 -14.03 11.43
C VAL A 77 -2.03 -14.41 10.03
N SER A 78 -2.93 -13.63 9.49
CA SER A 78 -3.38 -13.86 8.13
C SER A 78 -2.15 -13.74 7.22
N ASP A 79 -2.07 -14.57 6.17
CA ASP A 79 -1.05 -14.43 5.12
C ASP A 79 -0.91 -12.95 4.66
N ALA A 80 -1.98 -12.17 4.82
CA ALA A 80 -2.02 -10.73 4.61
C ALA A 80 -1.00 -9.93 5.46
N ASP A 81 -0.65 -10.36 6.66
CA ASP A 81 0.31 -9.65 7.51
C ASP A 81 1.77 -9.92 7.08
N PHE A 82 2.03 -11.04 6.39
CA PHE A 82 3.32 -11.33 5.78
C PHE A 82 3.70 -10.35 4.69
N PHE A 83 2.72 -9.91 3.89
CA PHE A 83 2.95 -8.96 2.80
C PHE A 83 3.09 -7.51 3.25
N SER A 84 3.05 -7.21 4.57
CA SER A 84 3.10 -5.82 5.06
C SER A 84 4.39 -5.10 4.70
N ASN A 85 5.50 -5.81 4.56
CA ASN A 85 6.80 -5.25 4.18
C ASN A 85 7.10 -5.36 2.68
N ASP A 86 6.16 -5.88 1.88
CA ASP A 86 6.26 -5.88 0.43
C ASP A 86 6.43 -4.43 -0.07
N PRO A 87 7.36 -4.18 -1.01
CA PRO A 87 7.61 -2.86 -1.56
C PRO A 87 6.35 -2.15 -2.07
N PHE A 88 5.39 -2.88 -2.62
CA PHE A 88 4.10 -2.34 -3.03
C PHE A 88 3.39 -1.64 -1.88
N HIS A 89 3.29 -2.29 -0.73
CA HIS A 89 2.55 -1.75 0.42
C HIS A 89 3.25 -0.52 1.02
N VAL A 90 4.59 -0.49 0.98
CA VAL A 90 5.39 0.68 1.40
C VAL A 90 5.15 1.86 0.45
N ILE A 91 5.15 1.60 -0.87
CA ILE A 91 4.88 2.63 -1.87
C ILE A 91 3.45 3.17 -1.72
N MET A 92 2.46 2.30 -1.55
CA MET A 92 1.06 2.71 -1.37
C MET A 92 0.85 3.56 -0.12
N GLU A 93 1.50 3.22 1.00
CA GLU A 93 1.48 4.03 2.22
C GLU A 93 2.07 5.43 1.95
N THR A 94 3.24 5.49 1.32
CA THR A 94 3.90 6.75 0.94
C THR A 94 3.01 7.59 0.03
N LEU A 95 2.42 6.99 -1.02
CA LEU A 95 1.52 7.70 -1.93
C LEU A 95 0.26 8.21 -1.20
N SER A 96 -0.27 7.45 -0.25
CA SER A 96 -1.44 7.84 0.52
C SER A 96 -1.22 9.09 1.37
N LEU A 97 -0.03 9.24 1.93
CA LEU A 97 0.33 10.41 2.73
C LEU A 97 0.70 11.64 1.88
N LYS A 98 1.18 11.40 0.66
CA LYS A 98 1.65 12.44 -0.27
C LYS A 98 0.50 13.05 -1.10
N HIS A 99 -0.51 12.26 -1.47
CA HIS A 99 -1.59 12.69 -2.37
C HIS A 99 -2.91 12.89 -1.62
N LEU A 100 -3.19 14.15 -1.33
CA LEU A 100 -4.43 14.56 -0.66
C LEU A 100 -5.62 14.46 -1.61
N ALA A 101 -6.74 13.96 -1.10
CA ALA A 101 -8.00 13.97 -1.81
C ALA A 101 -8.53 15.40 -1.96
N PRO A 102 -9.12 15.75 -3.11
CA PRO A 102 -9.77 17.03 -3.30
C PRO A 102 -10.85 17.29 -2.25
N PRO A 103 -11.07 18.56 -1.86
CA PRO A 103 -12.15 18.92 -0.96
C PRO A 103 -13.50 18.64 -1.62
N VAL A 104 -14.44 18.10 -0.85
CA VAL A 104 -15.79 17.77 -1.30
C VAL A 104 -16.85 18.32 -0.35
N ASN A 105 -18.09 18.40 -0.80
CA ASN A 105 -19.25 18.84 0.00
C ASN A 105 -19.08 20.21 0.66
N GLY A 106 -18.39 21.15 -0.03
CA GLY A 106 -18.17 22.51 0.50
C GLY A 106 -17.12 22.59 1.61
N SER A 107 -16.45 21.49 1.96
CA SER A 107 -15.31 21.53 2.87
C SER A 107 -14.13 22.26 2.22
N PRO A 108 -13.50 23.23 2.90
CA PRO A 108 -12.31 23.90 2.38
C PRO A 108 -11.04 23.04 2.51
N HIS A 109 -11.13 21.88 3.17
CA HIS A 109 -9.98 21.09 3.54
C HIS A 109 -9.85 19.83 2.70
N GLN A 110 -8.64 19.57 2.24
CA GLN A 110 -8.25 18.31 1.64
C GLN A 110 -8.09 17.24 2.73
N THR A 111 -8.35 15.98 2.38
CA THR A 111 -8.26 14.84 3.30
C THR A 111 -7.29 13.79 2.79
N ILE A 112 -6.89 12.87 3.67
CA ILE A 112 -6.02 11.75 3.36
C ILE A 112 -6.85 10.47 3.24
N TRP A 113 -6.67 9.75 2.14
CA TRP A 113 -7.01 8.34 2.07
C TRP A 113 -5.88 7.54 2.71
N TYR A 114 -5.99 7.28 4.01
CA TYR A 114 -4.94 6.63 4.78
C TYR A 114 -4.85 5.14 4.42
N TYR A 115 -3.72 4.73 3.82
CA TYR A 115 -3.48 3.33 3.53
C TYR A 115 -2.89 2.63 4.75
N GLU A 116 -3.69 1.75 5.37
CA GLU A 116 -3.28 1.02 6.56
C GLU A 116 -2.52 -0.24 6.18
N ARG A 117 -1.20 -0.13 6.11
CA ARG A 117 -0.29 -1.23 5.80
C ARG A 117 -0.25 -2.27 6.91
N SER A 118 -0.20 -1.83 8.15
CA SER A 118 -0.22 -2.67 9.35
C SER A 118 -1.48 -2.41 10.14
N LYS A 119 -2.16 -3.49 10.53
CA LYS A 119 -3.45 -3.44 11.23
C LYS A 119 -3.39 -2.59 12.50
N GLY A 120 -4.30 -1.64 12.64
CA GLY A 120 -4.45 -0.78 13.82
C GLY A 120 -3.48 0.39 13.86
N ARG A 121 -2.69 0.64 12.80
CA ARG A 121 -1.71 1.72 12.78
C ARG A 121 -2.37 3.11 12.85
N TRP A 122 -3.49 3.29 12.15
CA TRP A 122 -4.25 4.54 12.21
C TRP A 122 -4.72 4.88 13.63
N GLU A 123 -5.18 3.90 14.39
CA GLU A 123 -5.54 4.06 15.81
C GLU A 123 -4.30 4.28 16.69
N GLN A 124 -3.20 3.57 16.44
CA GLN A 124 -1.95 3.67 17.21
C GLN A 124 -1.32 5.06 17.11
N GLU A 125 -1.35 5.68 15.93
CA GLU A 125 -0.83 7.05 15.74
C GLU A 125 -1.54 8.07 16.63
N GLN A 126 -2.80 7.81 16.99
CA GLN A 126 -3.61 8.70 17.83
C GLN A 126 -3.46 8.47 19.34
N MET A 127 -2.81 7.37 19.76
CA MET A 127 -2.74 7.00 21.19
C MET A 127 -2.03 8.06 22.06
N LYS A 128 -1.04 8.75 21.49
CA LYS A 128 -0.26 9.79 22.20
C LYS A 128 -0.80 11.22 21.99
N MET A 129 -1.88 11.37 21.24
CA MET A 129 -2.44 12.68 20.91
C MET A 129 -3.41 13.17 21.99
N THR A 130 -3.37 14.46 22.27
CA THR A 130 -4.44 15.14 23.03
C THR A 130 -5.75 15.11 22.24
N ASP A 131 -6.89 15.36 22.88
CA ASP A 131 -8.19 15.34 22.21
C ASP A 131 -8.26 16.36 21.05
N ALA A 132 -7.69 17.54 21.22
CA ALA A 132 -7.61 18.56 20.16
C ALA A 132 -6.73 18.10 18.99
N GLN A 133 -5.59 17.48 19.25
CA GLN A 133 -4.71 16.91 18.22
C GLN A 133 -5.39 15.75 17.49
N ARG A 134 -6.10 14.88 18.24
CA ARG A 134 -6.86 13.77 17.68
C ARG A 134 -7.98 14.25 16.77
N ALA A 135 -8.75 15.25 17.19
CA ALA A 135 -9.79 15.85 16.35
C ALA A 135 -9.22 16.42 15.05
N LYS A 136 -8.08 17.14 15.12
CA LYS A 136 -7.39 17.66 13.93
C LYS A 136 -6.86 16.54 13.02
N TYR A 137 -6.31 15.49 13.60
CA TYR A 137 -5.83 14.31 12.84
C TYR A 137 -6.99 13.62 12.12
N GLN A 138 -8.12 13.37 12.82
CA GLN A 138 -9.31 12.73 12.25
C GLN A 138 -10.01 13.60 11.20
N ALA A 139 -9.95 14.92 11.32
CA ALA A 139 -10.44 15.84 10.29
C ALA A 139 -9.60 15.73 8.99
N LYS A 140 -8.28 15.56 9.13
CA LYS A 140 -7.35 15.38 8.00
C LYS A 140 -7.37 13.95 7.45
N SER A 141 -7.48 12.94 8.31
CA SER A 141 -7.50 11.52 7.97
C SER A 141 -8.73 10.84 8.56
N PRO A 142 -9.91 11.02 7.93
CA PRO A 142 -11.17 10.51 8.48
C PRO A 142 -11.21 8.98 8.46
N LYS A 143 -11.82 8.38 9.48
CA LYS A 143 -11.89 6.92 9.62
C LYS A 143 -12.53 6.21 8.42
N HIS A 144 -13.49 6.83 7.75
CA HIS A 144 -14.12 6.24 6.56
C HIS A 144 -13.22 6.25 5.32
N GLN A 145 -12.10 6.99 5.34
CA GLN A 145 -11.06 7.00 4.32
C GLN A 145 -9.83 6.16 4.71
N VAL A 146 -9.93 5.35 5.77
CA VAL A 146 -8.89 4.37 6.10
C VAL A 146 -9.09 3.12 5.26
N VAL A 147 -8.09 2.81 4.44
CA VAL A 147 -8.11 1.66 3.52
C VAL A 147 -7.11 0.61 4.00
N LYS A 148 -7.63 -0.50 4.50
CA LYS A 148 -6.83 -1.67 4.86
C LYS A 148 -6.38 -2.42 3.60
N LYS A 149 -5.23 -3.08 3.66
CA LYS A 149 -4.69 -3.86 2.54
C LYS A 149 -5.65 -4.92 2.02
N GLU A 150 -6.37 -5.63 2.91
CA GLU A 150 -7.37 -6.62 2.53
C GLU A 150 -8.57 -6.00 1.80
N LYS A 151 -8.96 -4.80 2.22
CA LYS A 151 -10.00 -4.01 1.54
C LYS A 151 -9.56 -3.62 0.14
N LEU A 152 -8.34 -3.08 0.01
CA LEU A 152 -7.78 -2.70 -1.29
C LEU A 152 -7.69 -3.91 -2.23
N ALA A 153 -7.16 -5.04 -1.76
CA ALA A 153 -7.07 -6.28 -2.52
C ALA A 153 -8.46 -6.73 -3.04
N LYS A 154 -9.47 -6.65 -2.18
CA LYS A 154 -10.86 -6.98 -2.54
C LYS A 154 -11.41 -6.09 -3.66
N CYS A 155 -11.20 -4.79 -3.54
CA CYS A 155 -11.67 -3.82 -4.52
C CYS A 155 -10.97 -3.99 -5.87
N LEU A 156 -9.64 -4.16 -5.85
CA LEU A 156 -8.86 -4.30 -7.07
C LEU A 156 -9.10 -5.65 -7.76
N ASN A 157 -9.22 -6.77 -7.02
CA ASN A 157 -9.57 -8.05 -7.63
C ASN A 157 -10.95 -8.03 -8.31
N ALA A 158 -11.92 -7.29 -7.75
CA ALA A 158 -13.20 -7.09 -8.43
C ALA A 158 -13.05 -6.32 -9.75
N VAL A 159 -12.24 -5.25 -9.74
CA VAL A 159 -11.92 -4.45 -10.95
C VAL A 159 -11.09 -5.25 -11.97
N TYR A 160 -10.21 -6.12 -11.50
CA TYR A 160 -9.41 -7.03 -12.35
C TYR A 160 -10.19 -8.27 -12.82
N MET A 161 -11.51 -8.26 -12.65
CA MET A 161 -12.42 -9.33 -13.11
C MET A 161 -12.17 -10.70 -12.47
N ASN A 162 -11.74 -10.72 -11.21
CA ASN A 162 -11.57 -11.91 -10.38
C ASN A 162 -12.60 -11.99 -9.23
N PRO A 163 -13.92 -11.86 -9.50
CA PRO A 163 -14.92 -11.79 -8.43
C PRO A 163 -15.05 -13.09 -7.64
N HIS A 164 -14.78 -14.24 -8.26
CA HIS A 164 -14.79 -15.55 -7.61
C HIS A 164 -13.73 -15.62 -6.50
N THR A 165 -12.53 -15.13 -6.75
CA THR A 165 -11.45 -15.07 -5.77
C THR A 165 -11.80 -14.16 -4.58
N VAL A 166 -12.48 -13.03 -4.84
CA VAL A 166 -13.01 -12.18 -3.77
C VAL A 166 -13.97 -12.95 -2.86
N CYS A 167 -14.76 -13.88 -3.43
CA CYS A 167 -15.71 -14.69 -2.70
C CYS A 167 -15.09 -15.87 -1.92
N GLU A 168 -13.88 -16.30 -2.26
CA GLU A 168 -13.17 -17.39 -1.58
C GLU A 168 -12.70 -17.01 -0.15
N GLY A 169 -12.64 -15.73 0.18
CA GLY A 169 -12.23 -15.23 1.49
C GLY A 169 -10.94 -14.45 1.46
N SER A 170 -10.56 -13.90 2.62
CA SER A 170 -9.48 -12.91 2.69
C SER A 170 -8.12 -13.47 2.28
N ALA A 171 -7.77 -14.68 2.72
CA ALA A 171 -6.46 -15.30 2.43
C ALA A 171 -6.26 -15.52 0.91
N ASN A 172 -7.19 -16.21 0.25
CA ASN A 172 -7.11 -16.47 -1.18
C ASN A 172 -7.17 -15.19 -2.01
N ASN A 173 -8.00 -14.22 -1.58
CA ASN A 173 -8.09 -12.92 -2.20
C ASN A 173 -6.75 -12.15 -2.11
N MET A 174 -6.08 -12.18 -0.96
CA MET A 174 -4.75 -11.55 -0.79
C MET A 174 -3.68 -12.23 -1.62
N LYS A 175 -3.68 -13.56 -1.68
CA LYS A 175 -2.73 -14.32 -2.51
C LYS A 175 -2.87 -14.01 -3.99
N ALA A 176 -4.10 -13.99 -4.52
CA ALA A 176 -4.35 -13.61 -5.91
C ALA A 176 -3.98 -12.16 -6.20
N PHE A 177 -4.23 -11.28 -5.25
CA PHE A 177 -3.83 -9.88 -5.33
C PHE A 177 -2.31 -9.73 -5.39
N ALA A 178 -1.56 -10.42 -4.51
CA ALA A 178 -0.10 -10.41 -4.52
C ALA A 178 0.47 -10.83 -5.87
N ASN A 179 0.00 -11.93 -6.45
CA ASN A 179 0.43 -12.38 -7.78
C ASN A 179 0.17 -11.33 -8.88
N THR A 180 -0.97 -10.64 -8.81
CA THR A 180 -1.30 -9.57 -9.78
C THR A 180 -0.37 -8.37 -9.62
N ILE A 181 -0.10 -7.96 -8.38
CA ILE A 181 0.80 -6.84 -8.09
C ILE A 181 2.24 -7.16 -8.46
N GLU A 182 2.70 -8.36 -8.15
CA GLU A 182 4.03 -8.84 -8.57
C GLU A 182 4.21 -8.72 -10.09
N SER A 183 3.25 -9.20 -10.86
CA SER A 183 3.27 -9.06 -12.33
C SER A 183 3.31 -7.59 -12.79
N ILE A 184 2.59 -6.67 -12.14
CA ILE A 184 2.64 -5.25 -12.46
C ILE A 184 4.01 -4.66 -12.12
N TYR A 185 4.57 -5.07 -10.98
CA TYR A 185 5.85 -4.58 -10.45
C TYR A 185 7.04 -5.08 -11.28
N GLU A 186 7.01 -6.35 -11.72
CA GLU A 186 8.02 -6.93 -12.62
C GLU A 186 8.08 -6.21 -13.97
N GLN A 187 6.92 -5.78 -14.51
CA GLN A 187 6.90 -5.00 -15.74
C GLN A 187 7.60 -3.64 -15.56
N SER A 188 7.35 -2.93 -14.48
CA SER A 188 8.05 -1.73 -14.05
C SER A 188 7.61 -1.30 -12.64
N LYS A 189 8.58 -1.04 -11.77
CA LYS A 189 8.34 -0.44 -10.44
C LYS A 189 7.59 0.90 -10.53
N ASP A 190 7.81 1.64 -11.61
CA ASP A 190 7.19 2.95 -11.84
C ASP A 190 5.70 2.87 -12.19
N ASN A 191 5.16 1.68 -12.44
CA ASN A 191 3.73 1.48 -12.67
C ASN A 191 2.92 1.72 -11.39
N ILE A 192 3.53 1.56 -10.20
CA ILE A 192 2.90 1.90 -8.91
C ILE A 192 3.20 3.37 -8.60
N ASN A 193 2.42 4.25 -9.15
CA ASN A 193 2.60 5.70 -9.08
C ASN A 193 1.32 6.42 -8.62
N GLU A 194 1.31 7.74 -8.70
CA GLU A 194 0.16 8.57 -8.35
C GLU A 194 -1.13 8.20 -9.10
N VAL A 195 -1.04 7.89 -10.41
CA VAL A 195 -2.20 7.50 -11.21
C VAL A 195 -2.74 6.16 -10.74
N PHE A 196 -1.84 5.20 -10.47
CA PHE A 196 -2.22 3.91 -9.87
C PHE A 196 -2.92 4.10 -8.53
N PHE A 197 -2.35 4.93 -7.63
CA PHE A 197 -2.95 5.21 -6.33
C PHE A 197 -4.35 5.80 -6.47
N LYS A 198 -4.52 6.84 -7.29
CA LYS A 198 -5.82 7.48 -7.52
C LYS A 198 -6.85 6.51 -8.09
N ARG A 199 -6.43 5.66 -9.03
CA ARG A 199 -7.27 4.58 -9.58
C ARG A 199 -7.66 3.55 -8.53
N ALA A 200 -6.73 3.15 -7.68
CA ALA A 200 -6.95 2.21 -6.58
C ALA A 200 -7.97 2.76 -5.57
N ILE A 201 -7.87 4.04 -5.21
CA ILE A 201 -8.88 4.71 -4.38
C ILE A 201 -10.23 4.83 -5.12
N GLY A 202 -10.21 5.13 -6.41
CA GLY A 202 -11.41 5.09 -7.24
C GLY A 202 -12.12 3.73 -7.19
N ALA A 203 -11.37 2.63 -7.21
CA ALA A 203 -11.89 1.28 -7.05
C ALA A 203 -12.50 1.05 -5.65
N VAL A 204 -11.93 1.63 -4.59
CA VAL A 204 -12.52 1.59 -3.24
C VAL A 204 -13.83 2.35 -3.20
N ILE A 205 -13.89 3.56 -3.77
CA ILE A 205 -15.12 4.37 -3.86
C ILE A 205 -16.21 3.61 -4.65
N LEU A 206 -15.82 2.99 -5.77
CA LEU A 206 -16.72 2.16 -6.59
C LEU A 206 -17.30 1.00 -5.77
N PHE A 207 -16.43 0.23 -5.11
CA PHE A 207 -16.84 -0.92 -4.32
C PHE A 207 -17.76 -0.54 -3.16
N ASP A 208 -17.41 0.50 -2.40
CA ASP A 208 -18.22 0.96 -1.26
C ASP A 208 -19.56 1.55 -1.69
N THR A 209 -19.61 2.18 -2.85
CA THR A 209 -20.86 2.69 -3.39
C THR A 209 -21.75 1.56 -3.88
N ALA A 210 -21.18 0.57 -4.59
CA ALA A 210 -21.91 -0.63 -5.02
C ALA A 210 -22.44 -1.42 -3.80
N ASP A 211 -21.64 -1.55 -2.74
CA ASP A 211 -22.06 -2.21 -1.49
C ASP A 211 -23.26 -1.49 -0.85
N ARG A 212 -23.26 -0.16 -0.84
CA ARG A 212 -24.39 0.64 -0.32
C ARG A 212 -25.62 0.54 -1.20
N ILE A 213 -25.47 0.55 -2.53
CA ILE A 213 -26.55 0.40 -3.49
C ILE A 213 -27.26 -0.95 -3.27
N VAL A 214 -26.51 -2.06 -3.28
CA VAL A 214 -27.07 -3.40 -3.05
C VAL A 214 -27.74 -3.49 -1.69
N ASN A 215 -27.13 -2.94 -0.64
CA ASN A 215 -27.68 -3.00 0.72
C ASN A 215 -29.02 -2.26 0.88
N LYS A 216 -29.26 -1.24 0.04
CA LYS A 216 -30.49 -0.43 0.04
C LYS A 216 -31.52 -0.86 -1.01
N ALA A 217 -31.15 -1.79 -1.88
CA ALA A 217 -31.99 -2.21 -2.98
C ALA A 217 -33.29 -2.90 -2.48
N PRO A 218 -34.47 -2.58 -3.03
CA PRO A 218 -35.74 -3.18 -2.61
C PRO A 218 -35.78 -4.70 -2.78
N TRP A 219 -35.04 -5.22 -3.77
CA TRP A 219 -34.97 -6.65 -4.07
C TRP A 219 -33.96 -7.41 -3.17
N TYR A 220 -33.14 -6.70 -2.37
CA TYR A 220 -32.11 -7.33 -1.55
C TYR A 220 -32.65 -7.74 -0.18
N PRO A 221 -32.70 -9.05 0.17
CA PRO A 221 -33.15 -9.48 1.47
C PRO A 221 -32.09 -9.23 2.54
N ARG A 222 -32.48 -8.87 3.75
CA ARG A 222 -31.56 -8.75 4.88
C ARG A 222 -30.82 -10.07 5.12
N GLY A 223 -29.49 -9.99 5.26
CA GLY A 223 -28.65 -11.18 5.43
C GLY A 223 -28.38 -11.96 4.13
N GLY A 224 -28.72 -11.38 2.99
CA GLY A 224 -28.46 -11.98 1.67
C GLY A 224 -26.98 -11.99 1.25
N ASN A 225 -26.77 -12.33 0.00
CA ASN A 225 -25.42 -12.62 -0.56
C ASN A 225 -24.70 -11.39 -1.10
N LYS A 226 -24.76 -10.23 -0.42
CA LYS A 226 -24.15 -8.97 -0.85
C LYS A 226 -22.65 -9.12 -1.13
N ALA A 227 -21.94 -9.87 -0.29
CA ALA A 227 -20.52 -10.10 -0.44
C ALA A 227 -20.13 -10.81 -1.76
N GLN A 228 -21.07 -11.52 -2.38
CA GLN A 228 -20.93 -12.17 -3.68
C GLN A 228 -21.45 -11.28 -4.82
N ILE A 229 -22.57 -10.62 -4.60
CA ILE A 229 -23.23 -9.77 -5.61
C ILE A 229 -22.31 -8.60 -6.01
N VAL A 230 -21.76 -7.87 -5.05
CA VAL A 230 -20.98 -6.65 -5.31
C VAL A 230 -19.76 -6.90 -6.20
N PRO A 231 -18.82 -7.83 -5.89
CA PRO A 231 -17.67 -8.06 -6.75
C PRO A 231 -18.04 -8.59 -8.13
N TYR A 232 -19.08 -9.43 -8.23
CA TYR A 232 -19.59 -9.93 -9.52
C TYR A 232 -20.21 -8.81 -10.38
N THR A 233 -20.94 -7.90 -9.76
CA THR A 233 -21.52 -6.72 -10.43
C THR A 233 -20.42 -5.84 -11.02
N ILE A 234 -19.42 -5.49 -10.21
CA ILE A 234 -18.31 -4.66 -10.66
C ILE A 234 -17.56 -5.34 -11.80
N ALA A 235 -17.17 -6.60 -11.62
CA ALA A 235 -16.46 -7.37 -12.63
C ALA A 235 -17.27 -7.48 -13.95
N LYS A 236 -18.59 -7.65 -13.87
CA LYS A 236 -19.46 -7.74 -15.05
C LYS A 236 -19.55 -6.42 -15.80
N ILE A 237 -19.70 -5.30 -15.10
CA ILE A 237 -19.69 -3.96 -15.73
C ILE A 237 -18.34 -3.74 -16.43
N ILE A 238 -17.22 -3.95 -15.75
CA ILE A 238 -15.88 -3.75 -16.32
C ILE A 238 -15.66 -4.62 -17.56
N HIS A 239 -16.05 -5.90 -17.50
CA HIS A 239 -15.94 -6.83 -18.63
C HIS A 239 -16.78 -6.40 -19.85
N SER A 240 -17.92 -5.77 -19.61
CA SER A 240 -18.87 -5.37 -20.67
C SER A 240 -18.54 -4.05 -21.32
N ILE A 241 -17.58 -3.28 -20.78
CA ILE A 241 -17.10 -2.05 -21.40
C ILE A 241 -16.46 -2.39 -22.77
N PRO A 242 -16.77 -1.65 -23.84
CA PRO A 242 -16.17 -1.86 -25.16
C PRO A 242 -14.64 -1.81 -25.11
N LYS A 243 -14.01 -2.65 -25.94
CA LYS A 243 -12.54 -2.67 -26.07
C LYS A 243 -12.00 -1.26 -26.39
N GLY A 244 -10.96 -0.85 -25.70
CA GLY A 244 -10.36 0.47 -25.87
C GLY A 244 -10.93 1.55 -24.97
N TYR A 245 -11.94 1.25 -24.18
CA TYR A 245 -12.53 2.19 -23.23
C TYR A 245 -12.43 1.68 -21.79
N GLU A 246 -12.50 2.60 -20.84
CA GLU A 246 -12.56 2.30 -19.40
C GLU A 246 -13.35 3.36 -18.62
N ILE A 247 -13.58 3.08 -17.34
CA ILE A 247 -14.18 4.03 -16.39
C ILE A 247 -13.25 5.24 -16.21
N ASP A 248 -13.82 6.44 -16.16
CA ASP A 248 -13.07 7.65 -15.83
C ASP A 248 -12.72 7.72 -14.34
N TRP A 249 -11.62 7.04 -13.98
CA TRP A 249 -11.09 7.01 -12.62
C TRP A 249 -10.64 8.39 -12.14
N ARG A 250 -10.22 9.27 -13.04
CA ARG A 250 -9.80 10.63 -12.74
C ARG A 250 -10.97 11.46 -12.20
N THR A 251 -12.11 11.40 -12.87
CA THR A 251 -13.33 12.08 -12.40
C THR A 251 -13.82 11.53 -11.07
N ILE A 252 -13.76 10.20 -10.84
CA ILE A 252 -14.10 9.60 -9.54
C ILE A 252 -13.18 10.14 -8.44
N TRP A 253 -11.87 10.20 -8.69
CA TRP A 253 -10.91 10.77 -7.74
C TRP A 253 -11.17 12.26 -7.48
N GLN A 254 -11.42 13.06 -8.52
CA GLN A 254 -11.66 14.50 -8.38
C GLN A 254 -12.93 14.81 -7.60
N LYS A 255 -14.00 14.05 -7.85
CA LYS A 255 -15.29 14.25 -7.18
C LYS A 255 -15.46 13.47 -5.89
N GLN A 256 -14.55 12.54 -5.58
CA GLN A 256 -14.61 11.64 -4.42
C GLN A 256 -15.95 10.87 -4.34
N MET A 257 -16.59 10.66 -5.46
CA MET A 257 -17.87 9.96 -5.60
C MET A 257 -18.05 9.45 -7.02
N LEU A 258 -18.94 8.48 -7.20
CA LEU A 258 -19.34 8.03 -8.53
C LEU A 258 -20.24 9.06 -9.20
N TYR A 259 -20.12 9.17 -10.51
CA TYR A 259 -21.06 9.96 -11.31
C TYR A 259 -22.40 9.22 -11.49
N PRO A 260 -23.51 9.97 -11.64
CA PRO A 260 -24.86 9.38 -11.62
C PRO A 260 -25.11 8.26 -12.63
N ALA A 261 -24.51 8.35 -13.82
CA ALA A 261 -24.66 7.32 -14.85
C ALA A 261 -24.06 5.98 -14.42
N LEU A 262 -22.88 5.96 -13.75
CA LEU A 262 -22.30 4.74 -13.22
C LEU A 262 -23.11 4.17 -12.05
N VAL A 263 -23.67 5.05 -11.20
CA VAL A 263 -24.57 4.61 -10.10
C VAL A 263 -25.78 3.87 -10.68
N ARG A 264 -26.47 4.44 -11.67
CA ARG A 264 -27.61 3.78 -12.34
C ARG A 264 -27.22 2.46 -13.00
N GLN A 265 -26.04 2.43 -13.64
CA GLN A 265 -25.53 1.20 -14.26
C GLN A 265 -25.30 0.09 -13.21
N ILE A 266 -24.77 0.45 -12.04
CA ILE A 266 -24.59 -0.50 -10.92
C ILE A 266 -25.93 -1.02 -10.42
N GLU A 267 -26.95 -0.16 -10.24
CA GLU A 267 -28.29 -0.55 -9.80
C GLU A 267 -28.91 -1.62 -10.72
N ILE A 268 -28.83 -1.40 -12.03
CA ILE A 268 -29.37 -2.32 -13.03
C ILE A 268 -28.63 -3.66 -13.00
N VAL A 269 -27.31 -3.63 -13.04
CA VAL A 269 -26.48 -4.84 -13.16
C VAL A 269 -26.45 -5.61 -11.84
N ALA A 270 -26.56 -4.95 -10.69
CA ALA A 270 -26.59 -5.61 -9.39
C ALA A 270 -27.83 -6.51 -9.23
N GLU A 271 -28.98 -6.09 -9.69
CA GLU A 271 -30.19 -6.91 -9.68
C GLU A 271 -30.07 -8.13 -10.61
N GLN A 272 -29.53 -7.92 -11.82
CA GLN A 272 -29.25 -9.01 -12.75
C GLN A 272 -28.26 -10.02 -12.17
N THR A 273 -27.20 -9.52 -11.54
CA THR A 273 -26.18 -10.35 -10.86
C THR A 273 -26.79 -11.15 -9.71
N HIS A 274 -27.67 -10.51 -8.92
CA HIS A 274 -28.39 -11.20 -7.85
C HIS A 274 -29.23 -12.37 -8.40
N ARG A 275 -30.01 -12.13 -9.43
CA ARG A 275 -30.85 -13.18 -10.08
C ARG A 275 -29.97 -14.31 -10.60
N TYR A 276 -28.85 -14.00 -11.29
CA TYR A 276 -27.93 -15.00 -11.79
C TYR A 276 -27.33 -15.86 -10.67
N LEU A 277 -26.85 -15.24 -9.59
CA LEU A 277 -26.23 -15.98 -8.49
C LEU A 277 -27.25 -16.80 -7.68
N CYS A 278 -28.49 -16.36 -7.60
CA CYS A 278 -29.59 -17.11 -6.94
C CYS A 278 -30.07 -18.30 -7.77
N ASP A 279 -29.88 -18.27 -9.09
CA ASP A 279 -30.14 -19.42 -9.98
C ASP A 279 -28.94 -20.41 -9.96
N SER A 280 -28.59 -20.87 -8.78
CA SER A 280 -27.40 -21.65 -8.51
C SER A 280 -27.59 -23.17 -8.58
N GLU A 281 -28.66 -23.65 -9.21
CA GLU A 281 -28.93 -25.07 -9.44
C GLU A 281 -28.91 -25.91 -8.14
N GLY A 282 -29.42 -25.36 -7.05
CA GLY A 282 -29.49 -26.01 -5.73
C GLY A 282 -28.20 -25.93 -4.90
N VAL A 283 -27.17 -25.25 -5.40
CA VAL A 283 -25.92 -24.99 -4.64
C VAL A 283 -26.10 -23.73 -3.81
N ILE A 284 -25.55 -23.70 -2.61
CA ILE A 284 -25.54 -22.48 -1.78
C ILE A 284 -24.81 -21.36 -2.55
N VAL A 285 -25.45 -20.20 -2.70
CA VAL A 285 -24.93 -19.04 -3.49
C VAL A 285 -23.47 -18.71 -3.13
N ARG A 286 -23.14 -18.76 -1.86
CA ARG A 286 -21.78 -18.50 -1.40
C ARG A 286 -20.75 -19.48 -1.99
N GLU A 287 -21.07 -20.76 -2.06
CA GLU A 287 -20.17 -21.78 -2.62
C GLU A 287 -20.20 -21.76 -4.16
N TYR A 288 -21.33 -21.42 -4.75
CA TYR A 288 -21.44 -21.24 -6.19
C TYR A 288 -20.57 -20.09 -6.69
N ALA A 289 -20.59 -18.95 -6.01
CA ALA A 289 -19.84 -17.76 -6.36
C ALA A 289 -18.30 -17.90 -6.21
N LYS A 290 -17.80 -18.84 -5.43
CA LYS A 290 -16.35 -19.11 -5.31
C LYS A 290 -15.73 -19.80 -6.54
N LYS A 291 -16.57 -20.44 -7.36
CA LYS A 291 -16.10 -21.22 -8.48
C LYS A 291 -15.70 -20.32 -9.67
N ALA A 292 -14.50 -20.46 -10.19
CA ALA A 292 -14.05 -19.75 -11.40
C ALA A 292 -14.98 -20.05 -12.61
N GLY A 293 -15.54 -21.28 -12.69
CA GLY A 293 -16.52 -21.67 -13.69
C GLY A 293 -17.81 -20.86 -13.63
N THR A 294 -18.28 -20.47 -12.43
CA THR A 294 -19.45 -19.60 -12.25
C THR A 294 -19.17 -18.22 -12.84
N TRP A 295 -17.99 -17.64 -12.55
CA TRP A 295 -17.63 -16.37 -13.16
C TRP A 295 -17.51 -16.48 -14.68
N LYS A 296 -16.85 -17.53 -15.19
CA LYS A 296 -16.73 -17.75 -16.64
C LYS A 296 -18.10 -17.86 -17.31
N LYS A 297 -19.02 -18.64 -16.74
CA LYS A 297 -20.41 -18.79 -17.25
C LYS A 297 -21.13 -17.43 -17.27
N TYR A 298 -21.05 -16.64 -16.17
CA TYR A 298 -21.66 -15.31 -16.09
C TYR A 298 -21.03 -14.32 -17.07
N ARG A 299 -19.72 -14.32 -17.17
CA ARG A 299 -18.96 -13.45 -18.05
C ARG A 299 -19.32 -13.67 -19.52
N ASP A 300 -19.30 -14.92 -19.97
CA ASP A 300 -19.33 -15.28 -21.38
C ASP A 300 -20.77 -15.47 -21.91
N ASN A 301 -21.70 -15.98 -21.09
CA ASN A 301 -23.03 -16.39 -21.55
C ASN A 301 -24.16 -15.39 -21.19
N TYR A 302 -23.88 -14.41 -20.33
CA TYR A 302 -24.86 -13.40 -19.94
C TYR A 302 -24.47 -12.04 -20.49
N SER A 303 -25.33 -11.46 -21.31
CA SER A 303 -25.18 -10.09 -21.77
C SER A 303 -25.85 -9.13 -20.79
N ILE A 304 -25.22 -7.99 -20.54
CA ILE A 304 -25.84 -6.87 -19.84
C ILE A 304 -25.97 -5.70 -20.79
N TYR A 305 -27.00 -4.90 -20.58
CA TYR A 305 -27.17 -3.65 -21.31
C TYR A 305 -26.37 -2.54 -20.59
N LEU A 306 -25.49 -1.89 -21.33
CA LEU A 306 -24.84 -0.66 -20.88
C LEU A 306 -25.69 0.53 -21.36
N THR A 307 -26.13 1.36 -20.42
CA THR A 307 -26.94 2.53 -20.74
C THR A 307 -26.15 3.56 -21.56
N GLU A 308 -26.81 4.29 -22.43
CA GLU A 308 -26.16 5.30 -23.30
C GLU A 308 -25.48 6.38 -22.48
N ASP A 309 -26.08 6.82 -21.38
CA ASP A 309 -25.50 7.80 -20.48
C ASP A 309 -24.25 7.27 -19.75
N PHE A 310 -24.18 5.98 -19.45
CA PHE A 310 -22.97 5.38 -18.91
C PHE A 310 -21.87 5.26 -19.98
N THR A 311 -22.22 4.75 -21.16
CA THR A 311 -21.23 4.61 -22.24
C THR A 311 -20.64 5.96 -22.70
N ALA A 312 -21.43 7.02 -22.65
CA ALA A 312 -20.95 8.39 -22.93
C ALA A 312 -19.93 8.93 -21.89
N THR A 313 -19.83 8.33 -20.72
CA THR A 313 -18.86 8.72 -19.67
C THR A 313 -17.55 7.94 -19.73
N LEU A 314 -17.46 6.93 -20.59
CA LEU A 314 -16.25 6.13 -20.74
C LEU A 314 -15.14 6.92 -21.43
N ILE A 315 -13.92 6.73 -20.98
CA ILE A 315 -12.72 7.34 -21.58
C ILE A 315 -11.91 6.33 -22.38
N ASN A 316 -11.13 6.82 -23.34
CA ASN A 316 -10.23 5.97 -24.11
C ASN A 316 -9.04 5.52 -23.23
N ILE A 317 -8.72 4.23 -23.26
CA ILE A 317 -7.60 3.66 -22.52
C ILE A 317 -6.26 4.32 -22.88
N ASN A 318 -6.08 4.80 -24.12
CA ASN A 318 -4.84 5.46 -24.52
C ASN A 318 -4.63 6.78 -23.79
N GLU A 319 -5.69 7.55 -23.50
CA GLU A 319 -5.62 8.77 -22.68
C GLU A 319 -5.14 8.44 -21.26
N SER A 320 -5.72 7.43 -20.66
CA SER A 320 -5.34 6.97 -19.32
C SER A 320 -3.89 6.43 -19.27
N ARG A 321 -3.45 5.74 -20.33
CA ARG A 321 -2.05 5.27 -20.44
C ARG A 321 -1.06 6.42 -20.61
N GLU A 322 -1.45 7.47 -21.31
CA GLU A 322 -0.64 8.66 -21.49
C GLU A 322 -0.48 9.43 -20.16
N ASP A 323 -1.57 9.57 -19.41
CA ASP A 323 -1.54 10.13 -18.05
C ASP A 323 -0.62 9.30 -17.12
N ALA A 324 -0.70 7.97 -17.18
CA ALA A 324 0.14 7.09 -16.37
C ALA A 324 1.63 7.18 -16.75
N ARG A 325 1.96 7.28 -18.06
CA ARG A 325 3.33 7.48 -18.54
C ARG A 325 3.89 8.82 -18.10
N THR A 326 3.07 9.87 -18.17
CA THR A 326 3.45 11.22 -17.73
C THR A 326 3.70 11.24 -16.22
N ALA A 327 2.83 10.60 -15.41
CA ALA A 327 3.01 10.47 -13.98
C ALA A 327 4.26 9.65 -13.60
N ALA A 328 4.54 8.56 -14.33
CA ALA A 328 5.75 7.77 -14.13
C ALA A 328 7.01 8.58 -14.42
N LYS A 329 7.00 9.38 -15.51
CA LYS A 329 8.10 10.28 -15.86
C LYS A 329 8.30 11.38 -14.81
N ALA A 330 7.21 11.97 -14.32
CA ALA A 330 7.23 12.99 -13.27
C ALA A 330 7.76 12.41 -11.94
N ARG A 331 7.38 11.19 -11.58
CA ARG A 331 7.89 10.50 -10.38
C ARG A 331 9.40 10.30 -10.46
N ARG A 332 9.91 9.82 -11.60
CA ARG A 332 11.36 9.65 -11.80
C ARG A 332 12.08 10.99 -11.66
N PHE A 333 11.52 12.03 -12.27
CA PHE A 333 12.09 13.37 -12.20
C PHE A 333 12.11 13.91 -10.76
N ASN A 334 11.01 13.76 -10.01
CA ASN A 334 10.93 14.20 -8.61
C ASN A 334 11.88 13.38 -7.70
N SER A 335 11.97 12.07 -7.90
CA SER A 335 12.90 11.23 -7.16
C SER A 335 14.36 11.62 -7.41
N ASP A 336 14.68 11.95 -8.65
CA ASP A 336 16.03 12.43 -9.00
C ASP A 336 16.32 13.80 -8.33
N ILE A 337 15.34 14.72 -8.28
CA ILE A 337 15.48 16.01 -7.59
C ILE A 337 15.59 15.81 -6.08
N GLU A 338 14.80 14.91 -5.49
CA GLU A 338 14.88 14.59 -4.06
C GLU A 338 16.30 14.11 -3.69
N LEU A 339 16.90 13.26 -4.51
CA LEU A 339 18.29 12.80 -4.34
C LEU A 339 19.32 13.94 -4.54
N GLU A 340 19.11 14.81 -5.52
CA GLU A 340 19.97 15.98 -5.74
C GLU A 340 19.95 16.91 -4.52
N VAL A 341 18.78 17.15 -3.95
CA VAL A 341 18.58 17.97 -2.76
C VAL A 341 19.15 17.28 -1.51
N GLU A 342 19.00 15.97 -1.37
CA GLU A 342 19.58 15.21 -0.26
C GLU A 342 21.10 15.30 -0.26
N VAL A 343 21.73 15.03 -1.41
CA VAL A 343 23.21 15.15 -1.55
C VAL A 343 23.69 16.56 -1.25
N PHE A 344 22.93 17.57 -1.66
CA PHE A 344 23.24 18.97 -1.37
C PHE A 344 23.12 19.30 0.12
N ASN A 345 22.06 18.83 0.79
CA ASN A 345 21.79 19.11 2.20
C ASN A 345 22.79 18.45 3.16
N LYS A 346 23.38 17.31 2.78
CA LYS A 346 24.48 16.69 3.54
C LYS A 346 25.70 17.61 3.65
N GLY A 347 25.87 18.52 2.72
CA GLY A 347 26.85 19.61 2.79
C GLY A 347 28.29 19.21 2.51
N TYR A 348 29.17 20.22 2.38
CA TYR A 348 30.59 20.06 2.06
C TYR A 348 31.33 19.17 3.07
N ALA A 349 31.10 19.42 4.35
CA ALA A 349 31.87 18.74 5.43
C ALA A 349 31.59 17.22 5.41
N TYR A 350 30.35 16.81 5.18
CA TYR A 350 29.97 15.42 5.09
C TYR A 350 30.72 14.69 3.95
N TRP A 351 30.72 15.24 2.74
CA TRP A 351 31.35 14.62 1.58
C TRP A 351 32.90 14.64 1.69
N MET A 352 33.46 15.64 2.37
CA MET A 352 34.91 15.67 2.63
C MET A 352 35.32 14.68 3.71
N ASN A 353 34.52 14.46 4.74
CA ASN A 353 34.76 13.42 5.74
C ASN A 353 34.64 12.03 5.11
N PHE A 354 33.59 11.77 4.36
CA PHE A 354 33.44 10.54 3.58
C PHE A 354 34.68 10.28 2.71
N ASN A 355 35.18 11.28 1.99
CA ASN A 355 36.35 11.12 1.18
C ASN A 355 37.63 10.82 2.01
N LYS A 356 37.80 11.44 3.21
CA LYS A 356 38.93 11.16 4.11
C LYS A 356 38.87 9.74 4.65
N ASP A 357 37.68 9.24 4.97
CA ASP A 357 37.50 7.87 5.45
C ASP A 357 37.85 6.87 4.35
N LEU A 358 37.41 7.09 3.13
CA LEU A 358 37.78 6.29 1.96
C LEU A 358 39.30 6.27 1.70
N GLU A 359 39.98 7.38 1.99
CA GLU A 359 41.45 7.49 1.87
C GLU A 359 42.17 6.75 2.99
N LYS A 360 41.72 6.90 4.23
CA LYS A 360 42.28 6.27 5.43
C LYS A 360 42.18 4.75 5.36
N GLU A 361 41.02 4.25 4.93
CA GLU A 361 40.76 2.81 4.85
C GLU A 361 41.23 2.20 3.52
N LYS A 362 41.83 3.02 2.64
CA LYS A 362 42.28 2.64 1.29
C LYS A 362 41.21 2.04 0.40
N LEU A 363 39.96 2.41 0.68
CA LEU A 363 38.80 2.03 -0.12
C LEU A 363 38.75 2.85 -1.41
N LEU A 364 38.32 2.25 -2.47
CA LEU A 364 38.05 2.83 -3.79
C LEU A 364 39.28 3.38 -4.54
N SER A 365 39.11 3.57 -5.82
CA SER A 365 40.14 4.11 -6.71
C SER A 365 40.39 5.60 -6.46
N PRO A 366 41.59 6.11 -6.76
CA PRO A 366 41.86 7.55 -6.70
C PRO A 366 40.86 8.39 -7.51
N GLY A 367 40.44 7.89 -8.66
CA GLY A 367 39.47 8.59 -9.51
C GLY A 367 38.03 8.66 -8.91
N ASP A 368 37.64 7.68 -8.11
CA ASP A 368 36.34 7.72 -7.41
C ASP A 368 36.42 8.72 -6.23
N ARG A 369 37.55 8.74 -5.50
CA ARG A 369 37.79 9.70 -4.42
C ARG A 369 37.86 11.15 -4.92
N ASP A 370 38.50 11.40 -6.05
CA ASP A 370 38.55 12.72 -6.67
C ASP A 370 37.18 13.17 -7.14
N PHE A 371 36.37 12.23 -7.58
CA PHE A 371 34.98 12.51 -7.91
C PHE A 371 34.16 12.93 -6.68
N VAL A 372 34.32 12.27 -5.52
CA VAL A 372 33.66 12.67 -4.26
C VAL A 372 34.12 14.09 -3.84
N LYS A 373 35.42 14.42 -3.96
CA LYS A 373 35.93 15.79 -3.74
C LYS A 373 35.28 16.81 -4.67
N SER A 374 35.03 16.43 -5.92
CA SER A 374 34.35 17.31 -6.88
C SER A 374 32.89 17.59 -6.47
N ILE A 375 32.17 16.59 -5.97
CA ILE A 375 30.82 16.75 -5.42
C ILE A 375 30.82 17.69 -4.20
N ALA A 376 31.73 17.49 -3.24
CA ALA A 376 31.90 18.39 -2.10
C ALA A 376 32.13 19.84 -2.54
N SER A 377 32.99 20.06 -3.52
CA SER A 377 33.26 21.38 -4.10
C SER A 377 32.01 21.98 -4.83
N TYR A 378 31.21 21.17 -5.48
CA TYR A 378 29.96 21.60 -6.10
C TYR A 378 28.97 22.10 -5.05
N VAL A 379 28.76 21.31 -4.00
CA VAL A 379 27.87 21.63 -2.88
C VAL A 379 28.33 22.89 -2.15
N SER A 380 29.63 23.06 -1.92
CA SER A 380 30.20 24.26 -1.23
C SER A 380 29.95 25.57 -1.98
N ARG A 381 29.77 25.50 -3.30
CA ARG A 381 29.44 26.66 -4.16
C ARG A 381 27.95 26.93 -4.26
N GLY A 382 27.11 26.22 -3.51
CA GLY A 382 25.67 26.34 -3.56
C GLY A 382 25.03 25.74 -4.82
N SER A 383 25.76 24.89 -5.55
CA SER A 383 25.29 24.26 -6.78
C SER A 383 24.76 22.86 -6.49
N LEU A 384 23.59 22.50 -7.06
CA LEU A 384 23.05 21.15 -7.02
C LEU A 384 23.83 20.26 -8.00
N PRO A 385 24.27 19.05 -7.57
CA PRO A 385 24.85 18.08 -8.46
C PRO A 385 23.87 17.64 -9.55
N THR A 386 24.37 17.42 -10.76
CA THR A 386 23.56 16.94 -11.87
C THR A 386 23.13 15.47 -11.69
N LYS A 387 22.07 15.06 -12.36
CA LYS A 387 21.58 13.68 -12.43
C LYS A 387 22.66 12.65 -12.73
N ALA A 388 23.56 12.96 -13.65
CA ALA A 388 24.68 12.08 -14.02
C ALA A 388 25.70 11.97 -12.88
N GLN A 389 25.95 13.08 -12.18
CA GLN A 389 26.83 13.12 -11.01
C GLN A 389 26.23 12.33 -9.84
N ILE A 390 24.91 12.46 -9.58
CA ILE A 390 24.22 11.68 -8.56
C ILE A 390 24.31 10.17 -8.85
N LYS A 391 23.99 9.75 -10.08
CA LYS A 391 24.12 8.34 -10.47
C LYS A 391 25.52 7.77 -10.29
N ARG A 392 26.53 8.58 -10.59
CA ARG A 392 27.92 8.18 -10.36
C ARG A 392 28.25 8.13 -8.86
N LEU A 393 27.77 9.10 -8.07
CA LEU A 393 27.96 9.14 -6.63
C LEU A 393 27.36 7.92 -5.93
N LEU A 394 26.12 7.53 -6.31
CA LEU A 394 25.48 6.32 -5.78
C LEU A 394 26.30 5.07 -6.08
N LYS A 395 26.87 4.94 -7.29
CA LYS A 395 27.76 3.82 -7.62
C LYS A 395 29.03 3.81 -6.75
N VAL A 396 29.55 5.00 -6.44
CA VAL A 396 30.74 5.14 -5.57
C VAL A 396 30.39 4.75 -4.14
N ILE A 397 29.20 5.15 -3.65
CA ILE A 397 28.70 4.78 -2.32
C ILE A 397 28.51 3.27 -2.21
N HIS A 398 27.75 2.66 -3.12
CA HIS A 398 27.55 1.20 -3.12
C HIS A 398 28.86 0.43 -3.17
N LYS A 399 29.82 0.89 -3.97
CA LYS A 399 31.11 0.24 -4.03
C LYS A 399 31.92 0.38 -2.72
N ALA A 400 31.74 1.47 -1.98
CA ALA A 400 32.35 1.64 -0.65
C ALA A 400 31.64 0.73 0.38
N GLU A 401 30.31 0.62 0.31
CA GLU A 401 29.51 -0.27 1.14
C GLU A 401 29.86 -1.75 0.87
N ASP A 402 30.00 -2.14 -0.38
CA ASP A 402 30.45 -3.49 -0.80
C ASP A 402 31.87 -3.83 -0.25
N GLU A 403 32.70 -2.83 0.01
CA GLU A 403 33.99 -2.96 0.63
C GLU A 403 33.94 -2.76 2.18
N GLY A 404 32.75 -2.77 2.78
CA GLY A 404 32.52 -2.75 4.24
C GLY A 404 32.42 -1.36 4.87
N TYR A 405 32.31 -0.28 4.09
CA TYR A 405 32.13 1.06 4.63
C TYR A 405 30.71 1.31 5.08
N ILE A 406 30.50 1.76 6.30
CA ILE A 406 29.18 2.15 6.81
C ILE A 406 29.03 3.66 6.66
N MET A 407 28.06 4.09 5.85
CA MET A 407 27.76 5.51 5.67
C MET A 407 27.29 6.13 6.99
N PRO A 408 27.85 7.28 7.42
CA PRO A 408 27.35 7.99 8.59
C PRO A 408 25.95 8.57 8.30
N GLU A 409 25.07 8.55 9.32
CA GLU A 409 23.71 9.09 9.25
C GLU A 409 23.64 10.59 8.90
#